data_b343f4e06f09d9956722b864e2822320
#
_entry.id   b343f4e06f09d9956722b864e2822320
#
_cell.length_a   1.000
_cell.length_b   1.000
_cell.length_c   1.000
_cell.angle_alpha   90.00
_cell.angle_beta   90.00
_cell.angle_gamma   90.00
#
_symmetry.space_group_name_H-M   'P 1'
#
loop_
_entity.id
_entity.type
_entity.pdbx_description
1 polymer ?
#
loop_
_entity_poly.entity_id
_entity_poly.type
_entity_poly.pdbx_seq_one_letter_code
_entity_poly.pdbx_strand_id
1 'polypeptide(L)'
;MDWLEKQSISSVVLVSYGTFSNYDAAQLEELGNGICNSGKSFIWVVRSNEAHKLSEELRKKCEKNGLIVSWCPQLEVLAHKAIGCFVTHCGWNSTLEAVVCGVPLVGIPHWADQPTIAKYVESAWGMGVRVRKSESGSLRSAEVERCIREVMDGERKDDYKRNAMKWMQKAKEAMQEGGSSDKHIVEFAAKYSSI
;
A
#
# COMPACT_ATOMS: atom_id res chain seq x y z
N MET A 1 -7.55 9.69 -12.91
CA MET A 1 -7.02 8.64 -13.81
C MET A 1 -6.09 9.21 -14.90
N ASP A 2 -6.41 10.33 -15.52
CA ASP A 2 -5.62 10.93 -16.65
C ASP A 2 -4.13 11.17 -16.34
N TRP A 3 -3.80 11.45 -15.08
CA TRP A 3 -2.40 11.58 -14.66
C TRP A 3 -1.67 10.23 -14.68
N LEU A 4 -2.34 9.15 -14.24
CA LEU A 4 -1.77 7.80 -14.25
C LEU A 4 -1.55 7.26 -15.68
N GLU A 5 -2.43 7.58 -16.61
CA GLU A 5 -2.26 7.17 -18.01
C GLU A 5 -0.98 7.71 -18.67
N LYS A 6 -0.45 8.83 -18.14
CA LYS A 6 0.78 9.44 -18.62
C LYS A 6 2.04 8.83 -17.99
N GLN A 7 1.88 7.94 -17.01
CA GLN A 7 3.00 7.33 -16.30
C GLN A 7 3.43 6.01 -16.95
N SER A 8 4.70 5.69 -16.81
CA SER A 8 5.24 4.41 -17.25
C SER A 8 4.69 3.23 -16.44
N ILE A 9 4.70 2.04 -17.01
CA ILE A 9 4.27 0.82 -16.32
C ILE A 9 5.11 0.61 -15.05
N SER A 10 4.43 0.30 -13.93
CA SER A 10 5.03 0.02 -12.63
C SER A 10 5.99 1.11 -12.11
N SER A 11 5.72 2.40 -12.42
CA SER A 11 6.59 3.53 -12.03
C SER A 11 6.05 4.37 -10.90
N VAL A 12 4.79 4.18 -10.51
CA VAL A 12 4.10 5.02 -9.53
C VAL A 12 3.94 4.30 -8.20
N VAL A 13 4.16 5.03 -7.11
CA VAL A 13 3.88 4.59 -5.73
C VAL A 13 2.53 5.16 -5.30
N LEU A 14 1.58 4.30 -4.94
CA LEU A 14 0.39 4.72 -4.20
C LEU A 14 0.74 4.78 -2.72
N VAL A 15 0.31 5.83 -2.01
CA VAL A 15 0.48 5.97 -0.56
C VAL A 15 -0.87 6.24 0.09
N SER A 16 -1.30 5.31 0.95
CA SER A 16 -2.55 5.46 1.72
C SER A 16 -2.44 4.70 3.05
N TYR A 17 -2.64 5.40 4.14
CA TYR A 17 -2.50 4.85 5.50
C TYR A 17 -3.83 4.60 6.21
N GLY A 18 -4.91 4.47 5.43
CA GLY A 18 -6.23 4.07 5.92
C GLY A 18 -7.02 5.19 6.61
N THR A 19 -8.23 4.85 7.06
CA THR A 19 -9.19 5.82 7.59
C THR A 19 -8.93 6.17 9.07
N PHE A 20 -8.42 5.22 9.84
CA PHE A 20 -8.28 5.35 11.29
C PHE A 20 -6.86 5.67 11.77
N SER A 21 -5.87 5.67 10.89
CA SER A 21 -4.52 6.09 11.24
C SER A 21 -4.49 7.61 11.44
N ASN A 22 -3.89 8.05 12.53
CA ASN A 22 -3.73 9.47 12.85
C ASN A 22 -2.25 9.76 13.07
N TYR A 23 -1.61 10.31 12.04
CA TYR A 23 -0.24 10.80 12.13
C TYR A 23 -0.22 12.23 12.62
N ASP A 24 0.73 12.58 13.48
CA ASP A 24 1.03 13.98 13.77
C ASP A 24 1.79 14.64 12.60
N ALA A 25 1.97 15.95 12.67
CA ALA A 25 2.63 16.71 11.61
C ALA A 25 4.07 16.24 11.37
N ALA A 26 4.80 15.91 12.43
CA ALA A 26 6.19 15.45 12.32
C ALA A 26 6.29 14.09 11.61
N GLN A 27 5.37 13.17 11.90
CA GLN A 27 5.34 11.87 11.24
C GLN A 27 4.90 11.97 9.77
N LEU A 28 3.99 12.89 9.43
CA LEU A 28 3.62 13.16 8.04
C LEU A 28 4.78 13.81 7.28
N GLU A 29 5.56 14.68 7.92
CA GLU A 29 6.76 15.28 7.36
C GLU A 29 7.80 14.21 7.03
N GLU A 30 8.09 13.30 7.96
CA GLU A 30 9.00 12.17 7.74
C GLU A 30 8.52 11.25 6.60
N LEU A 31 7.23 10.89 6.60
CA LEU A 31 6.63 10.08 5.54
C LEU A 31 6.76 10.76 4.18
N GLY A 32 6.33 12.01 4.08
CA GLY A 32 6.34 12.76 2.84
C GLY A 32 7.77 13.00 2.31
N ASN A 33 8.71 13.31 3.20
CA ASN A 33 10.12 13.43 2.82
C ASN A 33 10.68 12.11 2.28
N GLY A 34 10.37 10.99 2.91
CA GLY A 34 10.79 9.68 2.44
C GLY A 34 10.22 9.32 1.06
N ILE A 35 8.93 9.62 0.83
CA ILE A 35 8.28 9.44 -0.47
C ILE A 35 8.99 10.29 -1.53
N CYS A 36 9.15 11.60 -1.28
CA CYS A 36 9.79 12.51 -2.24
C CYS A 36 11.24 12.13 -2.54
N ASN A 37 12.00 11.73 -1.51
CA ASN A 37 13.41 11.37 -1.64
C ASN A 37 13.60 10.05 -2.42
N SER A 38 12.58 9.18 -2.46
CA SER A 38 12.64 7.96 -3.27
C SER A 38 12.85 8.24 -4.76
N GLY A 39 12.53 9.45 -5.21
CA GLY A 39 12.63 9.87 -6.61
C GLY A 39 11.55 9.26 -7.52
N LYS A 40 10.57 8.55 -6.96
CA LYS A 40 9.47 7.93 -7.70
C LYS A 40 8.32 8.90 -7.89
N SER A 41 7.58 8.73 -8.99
CA SER A 41 6.25 9.33 -9.12
C SER A 41 5.31 8.72 -8.09
N PHE A 42 4.39 9.50 -7.53
CA PHE A 42 3.49 8.99 -6.50
C PHE A 42 2.11 9.65 -6.49
N ILE A 43 1.14 8.94 -5.93
CA ILE A 43 -0.13 9.49 -5.47
C ILE A 43 -0.19 9.29 -3.96
N TRP A 44 -0.28 10.38 -3.21
CA TRP A 44 -0.38 10.36 -1.77
C TRP A 44 -1.76 10.80 -1.32
N VAL A 45 -2.51 9.88 -0.71
CA VAL A 45 -3.84 10.15 -0.16
C VAL A 45 -3.69 10.72 1.24
N VAL A 46 -3.97 12.02 1.38
CA VAL A 46 -3.99 12.75 2.65
C VAL A 46 -5.40 13.28 2.87
N ARG A 47 -6.09 12.74 3.84
CA ARG A 47 -7.49 13.11 4.12
C ARG A 47 -7.64 14.62 4.35
N SER A 48 -8.77 15.19 3.97
CA SER A 48 -9.03 16.63 4.06
C SER A 48 -8.83 17.19 5.47
N ASN A 49 -9.21 16.42 6.51
CA ASN A 49 -9.02 16.79 7.91
C ASN A 49 -7.56 16.71 8.39
N GLU A 50 -6.66 16.14 7.64
CA GLU A 50 -5.22 16.06 7.96
C GLU A 50 -4.37 16.96 7.06
N ALA A 51 -4.94 17.47 5.99
CA ALA A 51 -4.22 18.29 5.04
C ALA A 51 -3.52 19.51 5.69
N HIS A 52 -4.10 20.09 6.73
CA HIS A 52 -3.51 21.22 7.47
C HIS A 52 -2.20 20.87 8.22
N LYS A 53 -1.91 19.59 8.43
CA LYS A 53 -0.68 19.10 9.09
C LYS A 53 0.54 19.12 8.17
N LEU A 54 0.34 19.20 6.85
CA LEU A 54 1.45 19.23 5.89
C LEU A 54 2.00 20.64 5.79
N SER A 55 3.31 20.79 5.92
CA SER A 55 4.00 22.06 5.69
C SER A 55 3.88 22.49 4.22
N GLU A 56 3.95 23.80 3.98
CA GLU A 56 3.97 24.33 2.61
C GLU A 56 5.23 23.88 1.84
N GLU A 57 6.34 23.75 2.55
CA GLU A 57 7.60 23.27 1.98
C GLU A 57 7.47 21.85 1.47
N LEU A 58 6.90 20.95 2.28
CA LEU A 58 6.65 19.57 1.88
C LEU A 58 5.68 19.49 0.69
N ARG A 59 4.61 20.29 0.68
CA ARG A 59 3.67 20.34 -0.45
C ARG A 59 4.37 20.70 -1.75
N LYS A 60 5.15 21.78 -1.76
CA LYS A 60 5.93 22.23 -2.92
C LYS A 60 6.95 21.16 -3.37
N LYS A 61 7.54 20.44 -2.42
CA LYS A 61 8.46 19.33 -2.72
C LYS A 61 7.71 18.18 -3.41
N CYS A 62 6.52 17.84 -2.92
CA CYS A 62 5.70 16.77 -3.48
C CYS A 62 5.18 17.06 -4.89
N GLU A 63 4.82 18.32 -5.19
CA GLU A 63 4.30 18.75 -6.50
C GLU A 63 5.28 18.46 -7.66
N LYS A 64 6.57 18.30 -7.38
CA LYS A 64 7.59 18.04 -8.41
C LYS A 64 7.42 16.65 -9.06
N ASN A 65 7.02 15.65 -8.29
CA ASN A 65 7.02 14.26 -8.75
C ASN A 65 5.71 13.50 -8.47
N GLY A 66 4.74 14.13 -7.80
CA GLY A 66 3.55 13.42 -7.38
C GLY A 66 2.31 14.27 -7.21
N LEU A 67 1.24 13.59 -6.84
CA LEU A 67 -0.05 14.21 -6.51
C LEU A 67 -0.37 13.94 -5.04
N ILE A 68 -0.79 14.99 -4.32
CA ILE A 68 -1.47 14.87 -3.03
C ILE A 68 -2.97 15.01 -3.30
N VAL A 69 -3.74 14.00 -2.93
CA VAL A 69 -5.20 13.98 -3.09
C VAL A 69 -5.87 13.70 -1.75
N SER A 70 -7.08 14.20 -1.57
CA SER A 70 -7.84 13.95 -0.33
C SER A 70 -8.47 12.55 -0.29
N TRP A 71 -8.70 11.97 -1.46
CA TRP A 71 -9.31 10.66 -1.65
C TRP A 71 -9.03 10.14 -3.06
N CYS A 72 -9.05 8.82 -3.23
CA CYS A 72 -9.04 8.16 -4.55
C CYS A 72 -9.85 6.85 -4.52
N PRO A 73 -10.35 6.36 -5.65
CA PRO A 73 -10.92 5.01 -5.75
C PRO A 73 -9.78 3.98 -5.68
N GLN A 74 -9.38 3.60 -4.45
CA GLN A 74 -8.13 2.88 -4.17
C GLN A 74 -7.96 1.62 -5.01
N LEU A 75 -9.01 0.80 -5.14
CA LEU A 75 -8.95 -0.44 -5.92
C LEU A 75 -8.70 -0.17 -7.42
N GLU A 76 -9.38 0.83 -8.00
CA GLU A 76 -9.17 1.21 -9.40
C GLU A 76 -7.76 1.75 -9.65
N VAL A 77 -7.25 2.54 -8.68
CA VAL A 77 -5.87 3.05 -8.74
C VAL A 77 -4.88 1.90 -8.64
N LEU A 78 -5.06 0.96 -7.69
CA LEU A 78 -4.20 -0.22 -7.54
C LEU A 78 -4.22 -1.12 -8.78
N ALA A 79 -5.35 -1.24 -9.46
CA ALA A 79 -5.49 -2.03 -10.68
C ALA A 79 -4.82 -1.37 -11.91
N HIS A 80 -4.41 -0.10 -11.81
CA HIS A 80 -3.82 0.61 -12.93
C HIS A 80 -2.37 0.15 -13.20
N LYS A 81 -2.04 -0.09 -14.47
CA LYS A 81 -0.72 -0.59 -14.93
C LYS A 81 0.50 0.21 -14.46
N ALA A 82 0.31 1.51 -14.18
CA ALA A 82 1.38 2.39 -13.73
C ALA A 82 1.76 2.16 -12.26
N ILE A 83 0.90 1.54 -11.44
CA ILE A 83 1.21 1.30 -10.03
C ILE A 83 2.22 0.16 -9.90
N GLY A 84 3.35 0.47 -9.28
CA GLY A 84 4.44 -0.48 -9.02
C GLY A 84 4.58 -0.86 -7.55
N CYS A 85 4.09 -0.02 -6.63
CA CYS A 85 4.20 -0.22 -5.20
C CYS A 85 3.06 0.46 -4.46
N PHE A 86 2.63 -0.14 -3.34
CA PHE A 86 1.66 0.46 -2.42
C PHE A 86 2.24 0.60 -1.02
N VAL A 87 2.44 1.84 -0.58
CA VAL A 87 2.81 2.18 0.80
C VAL A 87 1.53 2.25 1.62
N THR A 88 1.36 1.34 2.57
CA THR A 88 0.11 1.18 3.31
C THR A 88 0.34 0.84 4.79
N HIS A 89 -0.65 1.12 5.62
CA HIS A 89 -0.69 0.71 7.03
C HIS A 89 -0.87 -0.80 7.22
N CYS A 90 -1.06 -1.57 6.16
CA CYS A 90 -1.35 -3.00 6.20
C CYS A 90 -2.65 -3.39 6.92
N GLY A 91 -3.68 -2.54 6.90
CA GLY A 91 -5.03 -2.96 7.28
C GLY A 91 -5.56 -4.01 6.31
N TRP A 92 -6.39 -4.95 6.81
CA TRP A 92 -6.80 -6.13 6.06
C TRP A 92 -7.39 -5.81 4.68
N ASN A 93 -8.34 -4.86 4.60
CA ASN A 93 -8.98 -4.51 3.32
C ASN A 93 -7.97 -3.98 2.30
N SER A 94 -7.13 -3.01 2.70
CA SER A 94 -6.10 -2.44 1.80
C SER A 94 -5.08 -3.49 1.36
N THR A 95 -4.77 -4.43 2.23
CA THR A 95 -3.86 -5.54 1.90
C THR A 95 -4.50 -6.49 0.90
N LEU A 96 -5.79 -6.85 1.07
CA LEU A 96 -6.52 -7.66 0.11
C LEU A 96 -6.63 -6.98 -1.26
N GLU A 97 -6.92 -5.67 -1.29
CA GLU A 97 -6.97 -4.90 -2.53
C GLU A 97 -5.62 -4.95 -3.28
N ALA A 98 -4.50 -4.79 -2.55
CA ALA A 98 -3.18 -4.93 -3.15
C ALA A 98 -2.90 -6.36 -3.65
N VAL A 99 -3.30 -7.37 -2.89
CA VAL A 99 -3.16 -8.79 -3.28
C VAL A 99 -3.93 -9.08 -4.56
N VAL A 100 -5.20 -8.68 -4.66
CA VAL A 100 -6.02 -8.98 -5.86
C VAL A 100 -5.57 -8.21 -7.10
N CYS A 101 -4.84 -7.09 -6.90
CA CYS A 101 -4.22 -6.31 -7.97
C CYS A 101 -2.77 -6.75 -8.30
N GLY A 102 -2.19 -7.65 -7.50
CA GLY A 102 -0.81 -8.11 -7.70
C GLY A 102 0.24 -7.00 -7.48
N VAL A 103 -0.02 -6.08 -6.54
CA VAL A 103 0.83 -4.93 -6.24
C VAL A 103 1.70 -5.22 -5.02
N PRO A 104 3.05 -5.10 -5.14
CA PRO A 104 3.95 -5.19 -4.01
C PRO A 104 3.72 -4.11 -2.95
N LEU A 105 4.04 -4.42 -1.68
CA LEU A 105 3.73 -3.56 -0.54
C LEU A 105 4.97 -3.02 0.18
N VAL A 106 4.85 -1.78 0.65
CA VAL A 106 5.67 -1.23 1.73
C VAL A 106 4.77 -1.00 2.95
N GLY A 107 4.94 -1.81 3.97
CA GLY A 107 4.08 -1.79 5.15
C GLY A 107 4.56 -0.80 6.21
N ILE A 108 3.66 0.08 6.67
CA ILE A 108 3.87 0.99 7.81
C ILE A 108 2.79 0.72 8.88
N PRO A 109 2.86 -0.43 9.58
CA PRO A 109 1.82 -0.81 10.52
C PRO A 109 1.75 0.12 11.73
N HIS A 110 0.55 0.32 12.24
CA HIS A 110 0.27 1.15 13.41
C HIS A 110 -0.18 0.32 14.62
N TRP A 111 -1.30 -0.40 14.49
CA TRP A 111 -1.98 -1.08 15.61
C TRP A 111 -2.86 -2.24 15.12
N ALA A 112 -3.53 -2.92 16.03
CA ALA A 112 -4.44 -4.04 15.80
C ALA A 112 -3.75 -5.21 15.05
N ASP A 113 -4.33 -5.66 13.96
CA ASP A 113 -3.85 -6.74 13.09
C ASP A 113 -2.70 -6.32 12.15
N GLN A 114 -2.51 -5.01 11.95
CA GLN A 114 -1.56 -4.46 10.98
C GLN A 114 -0.11 -4.94 11.15
N PRO A 115 0.48 -5.00 12.39
CA PRO A 115 1.82 -5.53 12.56
C PRO A 115 1.97 -6.98 12.13
N THR A 116 0.95 -7.80 12.40
CA THR A 116 0.92 -9.20 12.00
C THR A 116 0.84 -9.33 10.48
N ILE A 117 -0.08 -8.60 9.84
CA ILE A 117 -0.24 -8.60 8.38
C ILE A 117 1.06 -8.11 7.71
N ALA A 118 1.64 -7.00 8.17
CA ALA A 118 2.90 -6.48 7.64
C ALA A 118 4.04 -7.50 7.74
N LYS A 119 4.08 -8.28 8.83
CA LYS A 119 5.05 -9.36 8.97
C LYS A 119 4.79 -10.48 7.94
N TYR A 120 3.55 -10.88 7.73
CA TYR A 120 3.21 -11.88 6.70
C TYR A 120 3.57 -11.41 5.29
N VAL A 121 3.28 -10.16 4.95
CA VAL A 121 3.67 -9.54 3.68
C VAL A 121 5.18 -9.68 3.43
N GLU A 122 5.98 -9.40 4.47
CA GLU A 122 7.44 -9.42 4.39
C GLU A 122 8.01 -10.86 4.37
N SER A 123 7.55 -11.73 5.29
CA SER A 123 8.21 -13.01 5.55
C SER A 123 7.55 -14.21 4.85
N ALA A 124 6.22 -14.34 4.96
CA ALA A 124 5.50 -15.51 4.45
C ALA A 124 5.07 -15.33 3.00
N TRP A 125 4.58 -14.14 2.66
CA TRP A 125 4.14 -13.85 1.30
C TRP A 125 5.27 -13.38 0.41
N GLY A 126 6.29 -12.73 1.00
CA GLY A 126 7.47 -12.24 0.28
C GLY A 126 7.14 -11.23 -0.82
N MET A 127 6.03 -10.50 -0.69
CA MET A 127 5.55 -9.55 -1.69
C MET A 127 5.81 -8.09 -1.31
N GLY A 128 6.71 -7.85 -0.36
CA GLY A 128 7.03 -6.51 0.08
C GLY A 128 7.95 -6.46 1.28
N VAL A 129 8.11 -5.27 1.83
CA VAL A 129 8.95 -4.99 2.99
C VAL A 129 8.17 -4.21 4.04
N ARG A 130 8.69 -4.19 5.26
CA ARG A 130 8.14 -3.42 6.36
C ARG A 130 9.11 -2.31 6.78
N VAL A 131 8.60 -1.08 6.88
CA VAL A 131 9.32 0.06 7.45
C VAL A 131 9.63 -0.21 8.92
N ARG A 132 10.89 -0.07 9.30
CA ARG A 132 11.36 -0.19 10.69
C ARG A 132 11.26 1.16 11.36
N LYS A 133 10.45 1.25 12.39
CA LYS A 133 10.37 2.45 13.22
C LYS A 133 11.60 2.56 14.11
N SER A 134 11.94 3.78 14.54
CA SER A 134 12.97 4.02 15.55
C SER A 134 12.60 3.37 16.89
N GLU A 135 13.52 3.34 17.84
CA GLU A 135 13.27 2.88 19.20
C GLU A 135 12.14 3.65 19.89
N SER A 136 12.00 4.94 19.55
CA SER A 136 10.87 5.78 20.02
C SER A 136 9.55 5.52 19.29
N GLY A 137 9.50 4.58 18.35
CA GLY A 137 8.31 4.26 17.56
C GLY A 137 8.03 5.21 16.40
N SER A 138 8.94 6.15 16.12
CA SER A 138 8.77 7.16 15.08
C SER A 138 9.23 6.67 13.70
N LEU A 139 8.55 7.15 12.65
CA LEU A 139 9.02 7.01 11.28
C LEU A 139 10.29 7.84 11.05
N ARG A 140 11.10 7.39 10.12
CA ARG A 140 12.25 8.14 9.60
C ARG A 140 12.19 8.16 8.08
N SER A 141 12.33 9.32 7.49
CA SER A 141 12.27 9.51 6.03
C SER A 141 13.25 8.63 5.27
N ALA A 142 14.47 8.49 5.79
CA ALA A 142 15.48 7.61 5.18
C ALA A 142 15.04 6.14 5.12
N GLU A 143 14.30 5.64 6.12
CA GLU A 143 13.82 4.27 6.11
C GLU A 143 12.63 4.08 5.16
N VAL A 144 11.74 5.07 5.07
CA VAL A 144 10.63 5.07 4.09
C VAL A 144 11.21 5.08 2.67
N GLU A 145 12.16 5.97 2.39
CA GLU A 145 12.89 6.03 1.12
C GLU A 145 13.53 4.68 0.78
N ARG A 146 14.30 4.12 1.71
CA ARG A 146 14.96 2.82 1.54
C ARG A 146 13.97 1.72 1.17
N CYS A 147 12.85 1.63 1.88
CA CYS A 147 11.84 0.59 1.63
C CYS A 147 11.18 0.75 0.25
N ILE A 148 10.86 2.00 -0.16
CA ILE A 148 10.30 2.25 -1.50
C ILE A 148 11.32 1.86 -2.58
N ARG A 149 12.57 2.26 -2.44
CA ARG A 149 13.63 1.91 -3.39
C ARG A 149 13.89 0.42 -3.43
N GLU A 150 13.88 -0.28 -2.28
CA GLU A 150 14.03 -1.73 -2.22
C GLU A 150 12.96 -2.45 -3.05
N VAL A 151 11.69 -2.04 -2.93
CA VAL A 151 10.60 -2.67 -3.67
C VAL A 151 10.59 -2.30 -5.16
N MET A 152 10.97 -1.06 -5.49
CA MET A 152 10.85 -0.53 -6.85
C MET A 152 12.10 -0.74 -7.72
N ASP A 153 13.30 -0.70 -7.11
CA ASP A 153 14.58 -0.72 -7.82
C ASP A 153 15.59 -1.74 -7.26
N GLY A 154 15.34 -2.27 -6.05
CA GLY A 154 16.26 -3.17 -5.37
C GLY A 154 16.49 -4.49 -6.14
N GLU A 155 17.51 -5.22 -5.77
CA GLU A 155 17.86 -6.52 -6.38
C GLU A 155 16.69 -7.53 -6.32
N ARG A 156 15.83 -7.41 -5.31
CA ARG A 156 14.68 -8.30 -5.09
C ARG A 156 13.36 -7.79 -5.70
N LYS A 157 13.35 -6.70 -6.45
CA LYS A 157 12.12 -6.11 -7.03
C LYS A 157 11.29 -7.12 -7.83
N ASP A 158 11.96 -7.95 -8.63
CA ASP A 158 11.30 -8.95 -9.46
C ASP A 158 10.73 -10.11 -8.64
N ASP A 159 11.36 -10.44 -7.49
CA ASP A 159 10.84 -11.41 -6.53
C ASP A 159 9.55 -10.90 -5.87
N TYR A 160 9.54 -9.65 -5.40
CA TYR A 160 8.34 -9.04 -4.82
C TYR A 160 7.19 -9.02 -5.81
N LYS A 161 7.46 -8.63 -7.06
CA LYS A 161 6.45 -8.61 -8.11
C LYS A 161 5.94 -10.01 -8.45
N ARG A 162 6.84 -10.98 -8.64
CA ARG A 162 6.47 -12.38 -8.91
C ARG A 162 5.62 -12.95 -7.78
N ASN A 163 5.98 -12.70 -6.54
CA ASN A 163 5.22 -13.16 -5.38
C ASN A 163 3.85 -12.47 -5.28
N ALA A 164 3.77 -11.17 -5.54
CA ALA A 164 2.49 -10.45 -5.58
C ALA A 164 1.56 -11.04 -6.65
N MET A 165 2.07 -11.32 -7.85
CA MET A 165 1.31 -11.98 -8.91
C MET A 165 0.87 -13.39 -8.54
N LYS A 166 1.72 -14.17 -7.86
CA LYS A 166 1.38 -15.50 -7.34
C LYS A 166 0.22 -15.43 -6.34
N TRP A 167 0.24 -14.47 -5.42
CA TRP A 167 -0.84 -14.29 -4.44
C TRP A 167 -2.11 -13.76 -5.08
N MET A 168 -2.01 -12.89 -6.08
CA MET A 168 -3.14 -12.46 -6.89
C MET A 168 -3.85 -13.67 -7.55
N GLN A 169 -3.08 -14.56 -8.16
CA GLN A 169 -3.62 -15.75 -8.79
C GLN A 169 -4.34 -16.65 -7.78
N LYS A 170 -3.74 -16.90 -6.61
CA LYS A 170 -4.37 -17.66 -5.52
C LYS A 170 -5.67 -17.03 -5.01
N ALA A 171 -5.71 -15.70 -4.89
CA ALA A 171 -6.92 -15.00 -4.49
C ALA A 171 -8.04 -15.15 -5.51
N LYS A 172 -7.72 -15.05 -6.80
CA LYS A 172 -8.67 -15.30 -7.89
C LYS A 172 -9.20 -16.74 -7.88
N GLU A 173 -8.31 -17.72 -7.75
CA GLU A 173 -8.69 -19.14 -7.67
C GLU A 173 -9.60 -19.43 -6.47
N ALA A 174 -9.33 -18.81 -5.33
CA ALA A 174 -10.17 -18.98 -4.14
C ALA A 174 -11.61 -18.49 -4.33
N MET A 175 -11.81 -17.45 -5.13
CA MET A 175 -13.11 -16.82 -5.39
C MET A 175 -13.84 -17.36 -6.61
N GLN A 176 -13.21 -18.17 -7.44
CA GLN A 176 -13.87 -18.82 -8.58
C GLN A 176 -14.89 -19.85 -8.10
N GLU A 177 -15.84 -20.20 -8.96
CA GLU A 177 -16.82 -21.27 -8.70
C GLU A 177 -16.11 -22.55 -8.27
N GLY A 178 -16.49 -23.08 -7.11
CA GLY A 178 -15.85 -24.24 -6.49
C GLY A 178 -14.51 -23.95 -5.81
N GLY A 179 -14.06 -22.71 -5.76
CA GLY A 179 -12.88 -22.30 -4.98
C GLY A 179 -13.13 -22.34 -3.47
N SER A 180 -12.05 -22.18 -2.68
CA SER A 180 -12.15 -22.32 -1.21
C SER A 180 -13.06 -21.25 -0.57
N SER A 181 -12.97 -20.01 -1.00
CA SER A 181 -13.83 -18.93 -0.48
C SER A 181 -15.27 -19.09 -0.93
N ASP A 182 -15.50 -19.45 -2.20
CA ASP A 182 -16.82 -19.72 -2.73
C ASP A 182 -17.52 -20.84 -1.95
N LYS A 183 -16.86 -21.98 -1.76
CA LYS A 183 -17.38 -23.10 -0.95
C LYS A 183 -17.75 -22.67 0.46
N HIS A 184 -16.87 -21.97 1.16
CA HIS A 184 -17.14 -21.53 2.53
C HIS A 184 -18.31 -20.53 2.61
N ILE A 185 -18.48 -19.66 1.61
CA ILE A 185 -19.63 -18.74 1.54
C ILE A 185 -20.93 -19.54 1.34
N VAL A 186 -20.93 -20.49 0.42
CA VAL A 186 -22.10 -21.36 0.15
C VAL A 186 -22.46 -22.19 1.39
N GLU A 187 -21.48 -22.82 2.03
CA GLU A 187 -21.68 -23.61 3.26
C GLU A 187 -22.22 -22.74 4.40
N PHE A 188 -21.67 -21.54 4.58
CA PHE A 188 -22.16 -20.60 5.58
C PHE A 188 -23.61 -20.18 5.29
N ALA A 189 -23.91 -19.79 4.06
CA ALA A 189 -25.26 -19.41 3.66
C ALA A 189 -26.26 -20.55 3.88
N ALA A 190 -25.94 -21.77 3.43
CA ALA A 190 -26.79 -22.94 3.60
C ALA A 190 -27.08 -23.25 5.09
N LYS A 191 -26.08 -23.12 5.96
CA LYS A 191 -26.23 -23.37 7.40
C LYS A 191 -27.18 -22.41 8.11
N TYR A 192 -27.27 -21.17 7.62
CA TYR A 192 -28.03 -20.09 8.28
C TYR A 192 -29.27 -19.63 7.49
N SER A 193 -29.53 -20.19 6.31
CA SER A 193 -30.77 -19.92 5.51
C SER A 193 -32.01 -20.62 6.03
N SER A 194 -31.87 -21.49 7.04
CA SER A 194 -32.98 -22.27 7.63
C SER A 194 -33.49 -21.67 8.94
N ILE A 195 -33.10 -20.44 9.26
CA ILE A 195 -33.56 -19.62 10.37
C ILE A 195 -34.38 -18.44 9.81
#